data_8ab4e5590acadd00419e38706d21c9b8
#
_entry.id   8ab4e5590acadd00419e38706d21c9b8
#
_cell.length_a   1.000
_cell.length_b   1.000
_cell.length_c   1.000
_cell.angle_alpha   90.00
_cell.angle_beta   90.00
_cell.angle_gamma   90.00
#
_symmetry.space_group_name_H-M   'P 1'
#
loop_
_entity.id
_entity.type
_entity.pdbx_description
1 polymer ?
#
loop_
_entity_poly.entity_id
_entity_poly.type
_entity_poly.pdbx_seq_one_letter_code
_entity_poly.pdbx_strand_id
1 'polypeptide(L)'
;MGFFGFGKKKDQEEKTEKGGFFGFGKKKVKEQEEIKTEEVKPVEVKQPVEQPAPVEEENLTAQTTAQEQPIAEEAVAEEVSAAQAEPVAEIEPTIEKKPIAAEKAEEKVEEKKKGLFSRLWEGLSKTRGNFSGRVDELIEATEEIDDDFYEDLVDILIMSDMGVRTSDKVIQELKKRVEEQKITDARKAREILKDILKGIMTMPRKPLKWPMVMLVVGVNGVGKTTTIGKLAMRFKDARHSVVLAAADTFRAAAADQLQIWSERAQVPIVRHAEGADPAAVVFDGIKKARASEADLLIVDTAGRLHNKKNLMDELNKIFRVITREYEEAEVRTLLVIDATTGQNGLQQAKEFSEVTDVTGIVLTKLDGTAKGGIAVAIMDELKLPVLYIGVGEGIEDLQAFDANAFVDAIF
;
A
#
# COMPACT_ATOMS: atom_id res chain seq x y z
N MET A 1 45.84 -69.75 -20.23
CA MET A 1 45.60 -70.11 -21.63
C MET A 1 44.69 -69.02 -22.17
N GLY A 2 45.04 -68.14 -22.94
CA GLY A 2 45.87 -67.83 -24.10
C GLY A 2 45.17 -66.64 -24.76
N PHE A 3 45.75 -65.61 -24.92
CA PHE A 3 46.68 -65.02 -25.85
C PHE A 3 46.02 -64.19 -26.96
N PHE A 4 46.46 -62.90 -27.07
CA PHE A 4 46.70 -62.07 -28.24
C PHE A 4 45.44 -61.45 -28.96
N GLY A 5 45.47 -60.22 -29.49
CA GLY A 5 46.56 -59.25 -29.69
C GLY A 5 46.04 -58.08 -30.53
N PHE A 6 46.62 -56.99 -30.30
CA PHE A 6 47.05 -55.89 -31.17
C PHE A 6 46.50 -55.74 -32.59
N GLY A 7 46.18 -54.51 -32.97
CA GLY A 7 46.18 -54.09 -34.39
C GLY A 7 45.84 -52.61 -34.53
N LYS A 8 46.89 -51.78 -34.63
CA LYS A 8 46.98 -50.39 -35.07
C LYS A 8 46.78 -50.20 -36.58
N LYS A 9 46.50 -48.95 -36.94
CA LYS A 9 46.77 -48.18 -38.18
C LYS A 9 45.51 -47.97 -39.02
N LYS A 10 45.28 -46.75 -39.40
CA LYS A 10 45.89 -45.65 -40.18
C LYS A 10 45.12 -45.43 -41.47
N ASP A 11 44.73 -44.17 -41.59
CA ASP A 11 44.80 -43.28 -42.77
C ASP A 11 43.92 -43.47 -44.01
N GLN A 12 43.52 -42.31 -44.44
CA GLN A 12 43.33 -41.75 -45.80
C GLN A 12 41.92 -41.75 -46.38
N GLU A 13 41.37 -40.53 -46.44
CA GLU A 13 41.22 -39.67 -47.62
C GLU A 13 40.35 -40.25 -48.74
N GLU A 14 39.30 -39.56 -49.10
CA GLU A 14 39.08 -38.71 -50.25
C GLU A 14 37.57 -38.44 -50.50
N LYS A 15 37.31 -37.17 -50.69
CA LYS A 15 36.47 -36.45 -51.69
C LYS A 15 35.20 -37.14 -52.20
N THR A 16 34.09 -36.43 -52.27
CA THR A 16 33.65 -35.37 -53.17
C THR A 16 32.22 -35.04 -52.99
N GLU A 17 31.92 -33.77 -52.88
CA GLU A 17 31.13 -32.87 -53.75
C GLU A 17 29.61 -32.89 -53.68
N LYS A 18 29.12 -31.64 -53.54
CA LYS A 18 27.88 -30.99 -54.02
C LYS A 18 26.66 -31.08 -53.06
N GLY A 19 26.03 -30.02 -52.70
CA GLY A 19 26.00 -28.63 -53.11
C GLY A 19 24.78 -27.96 -52.50
N GLY A 20 24.84 -26.62 -52.39
CA GLY A 20 23.66 -25.75 -52.26
C GLY A 20 23.48 -25.10 -50.91
N PHE A 21 24.10 -23.99 -50.62
CA PHE A 21 23.70 -22.61 -50.90
C PHE A 21 22.57 -22.11 -49.97
N PHE A 22 22.89 -21.39 -48.91
CA PHE A 22 22.41 -20.03 -48.63
C PHE A 22 23.23 -19.44 -47.47
N GLY A 23 24.11 -18.49 -47.83
CA GLY A 23 24.85 -17.70 -46.88
C GLY A 23 24.11 -16.41 -46.54
N PHE A 24 24.19 -15.95 -45.29
CA PHE A 24 24.03 -14.55 -44.96
C PHE A 24 25.27 -14.05 -44.23
N GLY A 25 25.86 -13.06 -44.85
CA GLY A 25 27.17 -12.54 -44.56
C GLY A 25 27.27 -11.71 -43.29
N LYS A 26 28.39 -11.90 -42.63
CA LYS A 26 28.96 -10.95 -41.68
C LYS A 26 29.51 -9.74 -42.45
N LYS A 27 28.98 -8.55 -42.21
CA LYS A 27 29.66 -7.29 -42.53
C LYS A 27 30.25 -6.69 -41.27
N LYS A 28 31.57 -6.73 -41.19
CA LYS A 28 32.36 -5.81 -40.35
C LYS A 28 32.33 -4.45 -41.04
N VAL A 29 31.94 -3.43 -40.36
CA VAL A 29 32.28 -2.04 -40.69
C VAL A 29 33.05 -1.49 -39.52
N LYS A 30 34.33 -1.24 -39.75
CA LYS A 30 35.17 -0.32 -39.01
C LYS A 30 34.95 1.03 -39.68
N GLU A 31 34.47 1.99 -38.92
CA GLU A 31 34.71 3.41 -39.18
C GLU A 31 34.96 4.09 -37.87
N GLN A 32 36.19 4.53 -37.73
CA GLN A 32 36.64 5.51 -36.72
C GLN A 32 36.33 6.88 -37.34
N GLU A 33 35.45 7.63 -36.70
CA GLU A 33 35.39 9.08 -36.90
C GLU A 33 35.96 9.77 -35.65
N GLU A 34 37.05 10.46 -35.89
CA GLU A 34 37.67 11.43 -34.99
C GLU A 34 36.73 12.60 -34.82
N ILE A 35 36.24 12.82 -33.60
CA ILE A 35 35.54 14.04 -33.25
C ILE A 35 36.59 15.02 -32.72
N LYS A 36 36.86 16.05 -33.52
CA LYS A 36 37.65 17.22 -33.17
C LYS A 36 37.00 17.94 -31.99
N THR A 37 37.73 18.10 -30.92
CA THR A 37 37.44 19.02 -29.82
C THR A 37 37.61 20.44 -30.29
N GLU A 38 36.53 21.19 -30.41
CA GLU A 38 36.57 22.66 -30.50
C GLU A 38 36.63 23.23 -29.07
N GLU A 39 37.69 23.95 -28.81
CA GLU A 39 37.90 24.79 -27.63
C GLU A 39 36.89 25.92 -27.61
N VAL A 40 35.98 25.92 -26.65
CA VAL A 40 35.10 27.05 -26.33
C VAL A 40 35.82 27.96 -25.34
N LYS A 41 36.20 29.16 -25.82
CA LYS A 41 36.78 30.24 -25.00
C LYS A 41 35.79 30.72 -23.96
N PRO A 42 36.25 31.12 -22.76
CA PRO A 42 35.39 31.66 -21.71
C PRO A 42 34.84 33.03 -22.08
N VAL A 43 33.52 33.21 -21.92
CA VAL A 43 32.86 34.50 -22.01
C VAL A 43 32.99 35.23 -20.68
N GLU A 44 33.57 36.39 -20.75
CA GLU A 44 33.78 37.34 -19.66
C GLU A 44 32.42 37.85 -19.13
N VAL A 45 32.10 37.59 -17.88
CA VAL A 45 30.93 38.12 -17.19
C VAL A 45 31.29 39.48 -16.58
N LYS A 46 30.77 40.57 -17.18
CA LYS A 46 30.77 41.88 -16.57
C LYS A 46 29.75 41.97 -15.46
N GLN A 47 30.20 42.33 -14.26
CA GLN A 47 29.42 42.94 -13.18
C GLN A 47 29.46 44.46 -13.36
N PRO A 48 28.67 45.28 -12.66
CA PRO A 48 27.65 45.06 -11.62
C PRO A 48 26.34 45.81 -11.86
N VAL A 49 25.26 45.41 -11.23
CA VAL A 49 24.09 46.26 -11.06
C VAL A 49 23.94 46.61 -9.58
N GLU A 50 23.74 47.89 -9.40
CA GLU A 50 23.69 48.65 -8.15
C GLU A 50 22.71 48.14 -7.13
N GLN A 51 23.08 48.26 -5.87
CA GLN A 51 22.24 48.14 -4.67
C GLN A 51 21.32 49.38 -4.59
N PRO A 52 20.03 49.26 -4.25
CA PRO A 52 19.24 50.38 -3.76
C PRO A 52 19.54 50.63 -2.26
N ALA A 53 19.69 51.91 -1.94
CA ALA A 53 19.95 52.44 -0.63
C ALA A 53 18.82 52.22 0.39
N PRO A 54 19.10 52.31 1.70
CA PRO A 54 18.15 52.10 2.75
C PRO A 54 17.16 53.26 2.89
N VAL A 55 15.90 52.93 3.10
CA VAL A 55 14.84 53.87 3.42
C VAL A 55 14.77 54.01 4.93
N GLU A 56 14.84 55.26 5.38
CA GLU A 56 14.80 55.74 6.76
C GLU A 56 13.49 55.35 7.47
N GLU A 57 13.65 54.98 8.74
CA GLU A 57 12.58 54.89 9.73
C GLU A 57 12.02 56.28 10.03
N GLU A 58 10.75 56.54 9.75
CA GLU A 58 10.02 57.62 10.38
C GLU A 58 9.16 57.10 11.53
N ASN A 59 9.60 57.51 12.71
CA ASN A 59 8.87 57.48 13.97
C ASN A 59 7.56 58.31 13.86
N LEU A 60 6.43 57.68 14.11
CA LEU A 60 5.22 58.43 14.48
C LEU A 60 4.63 57.85 15.77
N THR A 61 5.03 58.46 16.86
CA THR A 61 4.36 58.43 18.16
C THR A 61 3.10 59.28 18.08
N ALA A 62 1.93 58.71 18.32
CA ALA A 62 0.76 59.45 18.79
C ALA A 62 -0.07 58.63 19.76
N GLN A 63 -0.08 59.13 20.95
CA GLN A 63 -0.92 58.83 22.08
C GLN A 63 -2.42 58.94 21.73
N THR A 64 -3.27 58.06 22.29
CA THR A 64 -4.58 58.46 22.79
C THR A 64 -5.11 57.38 23.73
N THR A 65 -5.00 57.65 24.98
CA THR A 65 -5.95 57.65 26.11
C THR A 65 -7.01 56.58 26.21
N ALA A 66 -6.95 55.93 27.35
CA ALA A 66 -7.88 55.08 27.99
C ALA A 66 -9.32 55.64 28.15
N GLN A 67 -10.30 54.76 28.09
CA GLN A 67 -11.48 54.86 28.93
C GLN A 67 -11.97 53.44 29.29
N GLU A 68 -11.69 53.07 30.54
CA GLU A 68 -12.40 52.04 31.29
C GLU A 68 -13.80 52.54 31.61
N GLN A 69 -14.80 51.68 31.45
CA GLN A 69 -15.99 51.70 32.28
C GLN A 69 -16.48 50.28 32.56
N PRO A 70 -16.75 49.94 33.82
CA PRO A 70 -17.20 48.63 34.25
C PRO A 70 -18.70 48.48 34.14
N ILE A 71 -19.20 47.34 33.75
CA ILE A 71 -20.63 46.99 33.87
C ILE A 71 -20.78 45.85 34.88
N ALA A 72 -21.65 46.13 35.82
CA ALA A 72 -21.96 45.48 37.08
C ALA A 72 -22.40 44.02 36.95
N GLU A 73 -22.04 43.28 38.02
CA GLU A 73 -22.70 42.08 38.50
C GLU A 73 -24.17 42.38 38.87
N GLU A 74 -25.07 41.53 38.38
CA GLU A 74 -26.37 41.34 39.02
C GLU A 74 -26.53 39.87 39.41
N ALA A 75 -26.35 39.60 40.67
CA ALA A 75 -26.76 38.40 41.37
C ALA A 75 -28.28 38.41 41.56
N VAL A 76 -28.93 37.32 41.16
CA VAL A 76 -30.28 36.99 41.66
C VAL A 76 -30.22 35.62 42.32
N ALA A 77 -30.34 35.67 43.64
CA ALA A 77 -30.54 34.51 44.53
C ALA A 77 -32.03 34.27 44.73
N GLU A 78 -32.31 33.00 45.11
CA GLU A 78 -33.52 32.51 45.84
C GLU A 78 -34.82 32.37 45.03
N GLU A 79 -35.34 31.10 44.95
CA GLU A 79 -36.22 30.58 45.98
C GLU A 79 -36.30 29.06 45.98
N VAL A 80 -36.04 28.50 47.16
CA VAL A 80 -36.30 27.11 47.54
C VAL A 80 -37.75 27.00 47.94
N SER A 81 -38.59 26.20 47.31
CA SER A 81 -39.86 25.77 47.78
C SER A 81 -39.89 24.25 47.90
N ALA A 82 -40.00 23.83 49.16
CA ALA A 82 -40.23 22.45 49.58
C ALA A 82 -41.69 22.02 49.26
N ALA A 83 -41.82 20.92 48.53
CA ALA A 83 -43.07 20.17 48.38
C ALA A 83 -42.87 18.71 48.76
N GLN A 84 -43.74 18.26 49.60
CA GLN A 84 -43.79 17.02 50.34
C GLN A 84 -43.78 15.75 49.54
N ALA A 85 -43.14 14.71 50.09
CA ALA A 85 -43.14 13.34 49.64
C ALA A 85 -44.47 12.63 49.90
N GLU A 86 -45.02 12.00 48.87
CA GLU A 86 -45.97 10.89 48.99
C GLU A 86 -45.38 9.60 48.46
N PRO A 87 -45.70 8.41 48.99
CA PRO A 87 -45.02 7.17 48.76
C PRO A 87 -45.50 6.56 47.46
N VAL A 88 -44.55 6.27 46.57
CA VAL A 88 -44.77 5.56 45.30
C VAL A 88 -44.65 4.06 45.52
N ALA A 89 -45.70 3.34 45.15
CA ALA A 89 -45.80 1.89 45.16
C ALA A 89 -44.75 1.23 44.27
N GLU A 90 -44.17 0.13 44.75
CA GLU A 90 -43.30 -0.77 43.99
C GLU A 90 -44.04 -1.31 42.76
N ILE A 91 -43.52 -0.97 41.56
CA ILE A 91 -43.88 -1.62 40.32
C ILE A 91 -42.65 -2.39 39.87
N GLU A 92 -42.70 -3.73 39.96
CA GLU A 92 -41.72 -4.61 39.36
C GLU A 92 -41.68 -4.36 37.84
N PRO A 93 -40.49 -4.18 37.22
CA PRO A 93 -40.40 -4.09 35.77
C PRO A 93 -40.37 -5.51 35.17
N THR A 94 -41.50 -5.90 34.58
CA THR A 94 -41.58 -7.02 33.69
C THR A 94 -40.72 -6.68 32.43
N ILE A 95 -39.52 -7.28 32.34
CA ILE A 95 -38.65 -7.16 31.18
C ILE A 95 -39.22 -8.04 30.06
N GLU A 96 -40.06 -7.48 29.22
CA GLU A 96 -40.31 -8.05 27.88
C GLU A 96 -39.07 -7.83 27.02
N LYS A 97 -38.28 -8.87 26.84
CA LYS A 97 -37.22 -8.94 25.85
C LYS A 97 -37.83 -8.85 24.44
N LYS A 98 -37.65 -7.71 23.77
CA LYS A 98 -37.90 -7.58 22.35
C LYS A 98 -36.65 -8.06 21.57
N PRO A 99 -36.70 -9.17 20.84
CA PRO A 99 -35.56 -9.67 20.04
C PRO A 99 -35.36 -8.94 18.70
N ILE A 100 -36.16 -7.93 18.36
CA ILE A 100 -36.24 -7.36 17.00
C ILE A 100 -35.08 -6.42 16.62
N ALA A 101 -34.32 -5.89 17.62
CA ALA A 101 -33.23 -4.97 17.32
C ALA A 101 -31.90 -5.67 17.02
N ALA A 102 -31.69 -6.87 17.55
CA ALA A 102 -30.48 -7.67 17.30
C ALA A 102 -30.52 -8.32 15.89
N GLU A 103 -31.66 -8.88 15.52
CA GLU A 103 -31.86 -9.52 14.21
C GLU A 103 -31.69 -8.54 13.03
N LYS A 104 -32.22 -7.30 13.14
CA LYS A 104 -32.01 -6.25 12.13
C LYS A 104 -30.58 -5.70 12.06
N ALA A 105 -29.82 -5.80 13.16
CA ALA A 105 -28.41 -5.44 13.15
C ALA A 105 -27.56 -6.53 12.50
N GLU A 106 -27.88 -7.78 12.73
CA GLU A 106 -27.23 -8.94 12.10
C GLU A 106 -27.50 -9.02 10.60
N GLU A 107 -28.76 -8.84 10.17
CA GLU A 107 -29.12 -8.76 8.73
C GLU A 107 -28.36 -7.63 8.00
N LYS A 108 -28.26 -6.43 8.58
CA LYS A 108 -27.53 -5.33 7.97
C LYS A 108 -26.02 -5.58 7.91
N VAL A 109 -25.45 -6.31 8.86
CA VAL A 109 -24.04 -6.71 8.85
C VAL A 109 -23.79 -7.79 7.80
N GLU A 110 -24.71 -8.73 7.63
CA GLU A 110 -24.64 -9.76 6.59
C GLU A 110 -24.82 -9.19 5.17
N GLU A 111 -25.77 -8.27 4.98
CA GLU A 111 -25.93 -7.57 3.69
C GLU A 111 -24.70 -6.74 3.31
N LYS A 112 -24.08 -6.02 4.27
CA LYS A 112 -22.83 -5.32 4.04
C LYS A 112 -21.69 -6.27 3.72
N LYS A 113 -21.57 -7.40 4.40
CA LYS A 113 -20.55 -8.42 4.10
C LYS A 113 -20.76 -9.03 2.72
N LYS A 114 -21.99 -9.33 2.34
CA LYS A 114 -22.32 -9.83 0.99
C LYS A 114 -21.99 -8.80 -0.09
N GLY A 115 -22.27 -7.53 0.13
CA GLY A 115 -21.92 -6.46 -0.80
C GLY A 115 -20.40 -6.23 -0.94
N LEU A 116 -19.64 -6.34 0.14
CA LEU A 116 -18.19 -6.24 0.11
C LEU A 116 -17.55 -7.44 -0.60
N PHE A 117 -18.02 -8.66 -0.34
CA PHE A 117 -17.56 -9.86 -1.02
C PHE A 117 -17.87 -9.83 -2.53
N SER A 118 -19.05 -9.35 -2.92
CA SER A 118 -19.40 -9.21 -4.33
C SER A 118 -18.46 -8.26 -5.08
N ARG A 119 -18.10 -7.12 -4.48
CA ARG A 119 -17.13 -6.16 -5.06
C ARG A 119 -15.73 -6.76 -5.14
N LEU A 120 -15.30 -7.48 -4.12
CA LEU A 120 -14.02 -8.20 -4.12
C LEU A 120 -13.99 -9.22 -5.27
N TRP A 121 -15.05 -10.02 -5.38
CA TRP A 121 -15.20 -11.03 -6.42
C TRP A 121 -15.20 -10.45 -7.83
N GLU A 122 -15.85 -9.31 -8.03
CA GLU A 122 -15.88 -8.59 -9.30
C GLU A 122 -14.50 -7.96 -9.60
N GLY A 123 -13.91 -7.30 -8.63
CA GLY A 123 -12.60 -6.66 -8.77
C GLY A 123 -11.46 -7.65 -9.03
N LEU A 124 -11.55 -8.88 -8.52
CA LEU A 124 -10.56 -9.94 -8.76
C LEU A 124 -10.91 -10.86 -9.97
N SER A 125 -11.93 -10.52 -10.76
CA SER A 125 -12.38 -11.37 -11.88
C SER A 125 -11.28 -11.68 -12.91
N LYS A 126 -10.40 -10.72 -13.22
CA LYS A 126 -9.28 -10.93 -14.14
C LYS A 126 -8.22 -11.85 -13.54
N THR A 127 -7.91 -11.67 -12.26
CA THR A 127 -6.97 -12.53 -11.52
C THR A 127 -7.51 -13.95 -11.46
N ARG A 128 -8.78 -14.12 -11.09
CA ARG A 128 -9.44 -15.42 -11.04
C ARG A 128 -9.45 -16.11 -12.40
N GLY A 129 -9.90 -15.43 -13.47
CA GLY A 129 -9.98 -16.01 -14.80
C GLY A 129 -8.62 -16.50 -15.33
N ASN A 130 -7.52 -15.82 -14.95
CA ASN A 130 -6.18 -16.25 -15.37
C ASN A 130 -5.58 -17.32 -14.44
N PHE A 131 -5.74 -17.16 -13.13
CA PHE A 131 -5.14 -18.08 -12.16
C PHE A 131 -5.98 -19.34 -11.98
N SER A 132 -7.23 -19.23 -11.51
CA SER A 132 -8.10 -20.38 -11.29
C SER A 132 -8.38 -21.15 -12.57
N GLY A 133 -8.63 -20.44 -13.69
CA GLY A 133 -8.90 -21.11 -14.97
C GLY A 133 -7.77 -22.04 -15.38
N ARG A 134 -6.50 -21.59 -15.25
CA ARG A 134 -5.34 -22.44 -15.58
C ARG A 134 -5.13 -23.59 -14.60
N VAL A 135 -5.36 -23.34 -13.30
CA VAL A 135 -5.29 -24.39 -12.29
C VAL A 135 -6.37 -25.44 -12.54
N ASP A 136 -7.59 -25.02 -12.90
CA ASP A 136 -8.70 -25.92 -13.20
C ASP A 136 -8.45 -26.72 -14.51
N GLU A 137 -7.89 -26.08 -15.56
CA GLU A 137 -7.45 -26.75 -16.79
C GLU A 137 -6.37 -27.81 -16.51
N LEU A 138 -5.37 -27.49 -15.69
CA LEU A 138 -4.34 -28.43 -15.29
C LEU A 138 -4.95 -29.63 -14.55
N ILE A 139 -5.81 -29.37 -13.56
CA ILE A 139 -6.48 -30.41 -12.77
C ILE A 139 -7.35 -31.33 -13.62
N GLU A 140 -8.07 -30.77 -14.62
CA GLU A 140 -8.92 -31.55 -15.53
C GLU A 140 -8.09 -32.42 -16.49
N ALA A 141 -6.87 -31.96 -16.86
CA ALA A 141 -5.94 -32.70 -17.72
C ALA A 141 -5.13 -33.77 -16.99
N THR A 142 -5.04 -33.69 -15.66
CA THR A 142 -4.20 -34.55 -14.83
C THR A 142 -4.94 -35.82 -14.45
N GLU A 143 -4.43 -36.96 -14.92
CA GLU A 143 -4.91 -38.31 -14.50
C GLU A 143 -4.26 -38.77 -13.19
N GLU A 144 -2.97 -38.47 -13.02
CA GLU A 144 -2.17 -38.84 -11.83
C GLU A 144 -1.28 -37.65 -11.43
N ILE A 145 -1.15 -37.42 -10.12
CA ILE A 145 -0.28 -36.37 -9.57
C ILE A 145 1.18 -36.85 -9.64
N ASP A 146 1.91 -36.39 -10.65
CA ASP A 146 3.31 -36.69 -10.91
C ASP A 146 4.20 -35.45 -10.86
N ASP A 147 5.45 -35.55 -11.25
CA ASP A 147 6.37 -34.41 -11.27
C ASP A 147 5.98 -33.37 -12.33
N ASP A 148 5.44 -33.79 -13.48
CA ASP A 148 4.99 -32.88 -14.55
C ASP A 148 3.84 -32.00 -14.06
N PHE A 149 2.88 -32.56 -13.29
CA PHE A 149 1.81 -31.78 -12.65
C PHE A 149 2.35 -30.64 -11.77
N TYR A 150 3.40 -30.93 -10.97
CA TYR A 150 3.97 -29.91 -10.12
C TYR A 150 4.77 -28.87 -10.88
N GLU A 151 5.48 -29.24 -11.95
CA GLU A 151 6.21 -28.30 -12.81
C GLU A 151 5.24 -27.32 -13.51
N ASP A 152 4.16 -27.84 -14.10
CA ASP A 152 3.10 -27.01 -14.69
C ASP A 152 2.46 -26.07 -13.67
N LEU A 153 2.22 -26.54 -12.44
CA LEU A 153 1.65 -25.73 -11.39
C LEU A 153 2.62 -24.62 -10.92
N VAL A 154 3.94 -24.89 -10.85
CA VAL A 154 4.96 -23.84 -10.62
C VAL A 154 4.86 -22.74 -11.66
N ASP A 155 4.76 -23.10 -12.93
CA ASP A 155 4.66 -22.14 -14.02
C ASP A 155 3.40 -21.26 -13.89
N ILE A 156 2.25 -21.84 -13.55
CA ILE A 156 1.02 -21.11 -13.30
C ILE A 156 1.19 -20.10 -12.15
N LEU A 157 1.83 -20.50 -11.04
CA LEU A 157 2.09 -19.64 -9.89
C LEU A 157 3.02 -18.48 -10.26
N ILE A 158 4.10 -18.74 -11.02
CA ILE A 158 5.04 -17.71 -11.50
C ILE A 158 4.32 -16.73 -12.43
N MET A 159 3.52 -17.23 -13.36
CA MET A 159 2.77 -16.39 -14.31
C MET A 159 1.72 -15.49 -13.62
N SER A 160 1.29 -15.85 -12.43
CA SER A 160 0.41 -15.01 -11.59
C SER A 160 1.17 -13.92 -10.80
N ASP A 161 2.47 -13.74 -11.04
CA ASP A 161 3.40 -12.86 -10.30
C ASP A 161 3.65 -13.27 -8.83
N MET A 162 3.43 -14.55 -8.47
CA MET A 162 3.79 -15.06 -7.15
C MET A 162 5.33 -15.13 -6.97
N GLY A 163 6.07 -15.15 -8.08
CA GLY A 163 7.54 -15.20 -8.11
C GLY A 163 8.11 -16.58 -7.80
N VAL A 164 9.30 -16.86 -8.33
CA VAL A 164 9.92 -18.19 -8.25
C VAL A 164 10.05 -18.68 -6.80
N ARG A 165 10.59 -17.85 -5.92
CA ARG A 165 10.88 -18.24 -4.54
C ARG A 165 9.63 -18.66 -3.75
N THR A 166 8.55 -17.89 -3.87
CA THR A 166 7.30 -18.19 -3.18
C THR A 166 6.60 -19.38 -3.84
N SER A 167 6.64 -19.49 -5.17
CA SER A 167 6.08 -20.63 -5.92
C SER A 167 6.74 -21.94 -5.52
N ASP A 168 8.07 -22.00 -5.51
CA ASP A 168 8.82 -23.19 -5.07
C ASP A 168 8.43 -23.61 -3.65
N LYS A 169 8.33 -22.67 -2.73
CA LYS A 169 7.95 -22.94 -1.34
C LYS A 169 6.53 -23.50 -1.25
N VAL A 170 5.59 -22.93 -1.99
CA VAL A 170 4.19 -23.40 -2.04
C VAL A 170 4.13 -24.84 -2.57
N ILE A 171 4.87 -25.12 -3.65
CA ILE A 171 4.89 -26.46 -4.25
C ILE A 171 5.56 -27.49 -3.35
N GLN A 172 6.67 -27.14 -2.69
CA GLN A 172 7.30 -28.05 -1.72
C GLN A 172 6.35 -28.41 -0.58
N GLU A 173 5.61 -27.44 -0.04
CA GLU A 173 4.62 -27.71 1.00
C GLU A 173 3.43 -28.50 0.45
N LEU A 174 3.02 -28.28 -0.80
CA LEU A 174 1.97 -29.05 -1.47
C LEU A 174 2.40 -30.50 -1.66
N LYS A 175 3.58 -30.75 -2.23
CA LYS A 175 4.16 -32.12 -2.40
C LYS A 175 4.15 -32.87 -1.09
N LYS A 176 4.69 -32.25 -0.04
CA LYS A 176 4.73 -32.82 1.29
C LYS A 176 3.36 -33.24 1.82
N ARG A 177 2.35 -32.34 1.73
CA ARG A 177 0.99 -32.64 2.22
C ARG A 177 0.27 -33.70 1.38
N VAL A 178 0.49 -33.71 0.07
CA VAL A 178 -0.05 -34.72 -0.85
C VAL A 178 0.51 -36.11 -0.50
N GLU A 179 1.82 -36.23 -0.26
CA GLU A 179 2.46 -37.47 0.16
C GLU A 179 2.00 -37.94 1.55
N GLU A 180 1.99 -37.03 2.55
CA GLU A 180 1.59 -37.36 3.92
C GLU A 180 0.13 -37.86 4.00
N GLN A 181 -0.76 -37.24 3.19
CA GLN A 181 -2.18 -37.58 3.17
C GLN A 181 -2.53 -38.62 2.11
N LYS A 182 -1.52 -39.11 1.34
CA LYS A 182 -1.70 -40.09 0.25
C LYS A 182 -2.79 -39.68 -0.75
N ILE A 183 -2.74 -38.42 -1.18
CA ILE A 183 -3.68 -37.84 -2.13
C ILE A 183 -3.29 -38.27 -3.56
N THR A 184 -4.24 -38.82 -4.28
CA THR A 184 -4.08 -39.19 -5.71
C THR A 184 -4.98 -38.37 -6.63
N ASP A 185 -5.99 -37.69 -6.10
CA ASP A 185 -6.94 -36.87 -6.82
C ASP A 185 -6.46 -35.41 -6.88
N ALA A 186 -6.18 -34.92 -8.09
CA ALA A 186 -5.73 -33.53 -8.33
C ALA A 186 -6.71 -32.47 -7.78
N ARG A 187 -8.01 -32.77 -7.72
CA ARG A 187 -8.99 -31.85 -7.11
C ARG A 187 -8.75 -31.63 -5.62
N LYS A 188 -8.29 -32.67 -4.90
CA LYS A 188 -7.90 -32.53 -3.50
C LYS A 188 -6.61 -31.75 -3.35
N ALA A 189 -5.65 -31.90 -4.27
CA ALA A 189 -4.45 -31.09 -4.31
C ALA A 189 -4.77 -29.58 -4.45
N ARG A 190 -5.80 -29.23 -5.23
CA ARG A 190 -6.33 -27.84 -5.34
C ARG A 190 -6.78 -27.27 -3.99
N GLU A 191 -7.53 -28.04 -3.21
CA GLU A 191 -7.98 -27.58 -1.89
C GLU A 191 -6.80 -27.41 -0.92
N ILE A 192 -5.82 -28.31 -0.96
CA ILE A 192 -4.58 -28.19 -0.19
C ILE A 192 -3.81 -26.93 -0.60
N LEU A 193 -3.72 -26.63 -1.90
CA LEU A 193 -3.10 -25.41 -2.42
C LEU A 193 -3.79 -24.15 -1.85
N LYS A 194 -5.13 -24.12 -1.86
CA LYS A 194 -5.90 -23.02 -1.25
C LYS A 194 -5.57 -22.84 0.23
N ASP A 195 -5.48 -23.92 0.98
CA ASP A 195 -5.17 -23.88 2.41
C ASP A 195 -3.73 -23.40 2.67
N ILE A 196 -2.76 -23.78 1.83
CA ILE A 196 -1.38 -23.28 1.90
C ILE A 196 -1.36 -21.78 1.67
N LEU A 197 -2.04 -21.27 0.62
CA LEU A 197 -2.09 -19.85 0.34
C LEU A 197 -2.79 -19.07 1.45
N LYS A 198 -3.92 -19.57 1.98
CA LYS A 198 -4.59 -18.98 3.15
C LYS A 198 -3.65 -18.91 4.35
N GLY A 199 -2.89 -19.96 4.59
CA GLY A 199 -1.89 -20.01 5.66
C GLY A 199 -0.79 -18.95 5.51
N ILE A 200 -0.25 -18.77 4.31
CA ILE A 200 0.76 -17.74 4.02
C ILE A 200 0.20 -16.34 4.24
N MET A 201 -1.04 -16.10 3.81
CA MET A 201 -1.67 -14.79 3.83
C MET A 201 -2.33 -14.44 5.17
N THR A 202 -2.42 -15.38 6.10
CA THR A 202 -2.95 -15.12 7.45
C THR A 202 -1.82 -14.65 8.36
N MET A 203 -1.82 -13.35 8.66
CA MET A 203 -0.82 -12.71 9.53
C MET A 203 -1.46 -12.02 10.72
N PRO A 204 -0.81 -12.03 11.90
CA PRO A 204 -1.29 -11.30 13.06
C PRO A 204 -1.28 -9.80 12.78
N ARG A 205 -2.36 -9.11 13.17
CA ARG A 205 -2.47 -7.66 13.08
C ARG A 205 -2.33 -7.06 14.45
N LYS A 206 -1.49 -6.04 14.57
CA LYS A 206 -1.42 -5.26 15.81
C LYS A 206 -2.73 -4.45 15.97
N PRO A 207 -3.35 -4.43 17.15
CA PRO A 207 -4.52 -3.58 17.39
C PRO A 207 -4.18 -2.11 17.16
N LEU A 208 -5.17 -1.31 16.76
CA LEU A 208 -5.00 0.12 16.62
C LEU A 208 -5.00 0.76 18.02
N LYS A 209 -4.06 1.67 18.23
CA LYS A 209 -3.99 2.51 19.44
C LYS A 209 -4.13 3.96 19.04
N TRP A 210 -4.82 4.73 19.86
CA TRP A 210 -5.09 6.13 19.65
C TRP A 210 -4.42 6.99 20.74
N PRO A 211 -3.97 8.21 20.43
CA PRO A 211 -3.93 8.81 19.11
C PRO A 211 -2.92 8.12 18.20
N MET A 212 -3.08 8.27 16.88
CA MET A 212 -2.22 7.63 15.87
C MET A 212 -1.77 8.61 14.79
N VAL A 213 -0.53 8.47 14.34
CA VAL A 213 -0.03 9.09 13.12
C VAL A 213 0.19 7.99 12.07
N MET A 214 -0.50 8.12 10.94
CA MET A 214 -0.41 7.20 9.83
C MET A 214 0.35 7.84 8.67
N LEU A 215 1.60 7.43 8.46
CA LEU A 215 2.41 7.83 7.32
C LEU A 215 2.06 6.97 6.12
N VAL A 216 1.73 7.58 4.98
CA VAL A 216 1.42 6.86 3.74
C VAL A 216 2.56 7.08 2.76
N VAL A 217 3.33 6.02 2.49
CA VAL A 217 4.53 6.02 1.65
C VAL A 217 4.32 5.15 0.39
N GLY A 218 5.17 5.31 -0.61
CA GLY A 218 5.13 4.55 -1.86
C GLY A 218 5.52 5.42 -3.05
N VAL A 219 5.81 4.83 -4.22
CA VAL A 219 6.22 5.57 -5.41
C VAL A 219 5.10 6.46 -5.96
N ASN A 220 5.43 7.37 -6.87
CA ASN A 220 4.42 8.20 -7.51
C ASN A 220 3.51 7.37 -8.42
N GLY A 221 2.20 7.70 -8.44
CA GLY A 221 1.22 7.03 -9.30
C GLY A 221 0.60 5.74 -8.74
N VAL A 222 1.07 5.23 -7.59
CA VAL A 222 0.51 4.01 -6.97
C VAL A 222 -0.85 4.24 -6.28
N GLY A 223 -1.30 5.48 -6.17
CA GLY A 223 -2.60 5.80 -5.55
C GLY A 223 -2.54 6.24 -4.09
N LYS A 224 -1.41 6.76 -3.58
CA LYS A 224 -1.28 7.24 -2.18
C LYS A 224 -2.39 8.22 -1.80
N THR A 225 -2.48 9.35 -2.50
CA THR A 225 -3.45 10.42 -2.19
C THR A 225 -4.90 9.92 -2.24
N THR A 226 -5.24 9.05 -3.21
CA THR A 226 -6.56 8.40 -3.30
C THR A 226 -6.80 7.46 -2.12
N THR A 227 -5.80 6.67 -1.74
CA THR A 227 -5.87 5.77 -0.58
C THR A 227 -6.09 6.56 0.71
N ILE A 228 -5.38 7.68 0.90
CA ILE A 228 -5.54 8.56 2.06
C ILE A 228 -6.97 9.09 2.13
N GLY A 229 -7.51 9.58 1.02
CA GLY A 229 -8.89 10.07 0.97
C GLY A 229 -9.92 9.00 1.35
N LYS A 230 -9.78 7.79 0.80
CA LYS A 230 -10.65 6.65 1.12
C LYS A 230 -10.50 6.21 2.58
N LEU A 231 -9.28 6.18 3.13
CA LEU A 231 -9.03 5.88 4.54
C LEU A 231 -9.63 6.93 5.46
N ALA A 232 -9.48 8.22 5.14
CA ALA A 232 -10.05 9.31 5.92
C ALA A 232 -11.57 9.18 6.05
N MET A 233 -12.27 8.88 4.95
CA MET A 233 -13.71 8.63 4.97
C MET A 233 -14.06 7.41 5.80
N ARG A 234 -13.33 6.30 5.62
CA ARG A 234 -13.56 5.05 6.34
C ARG A 234 -13.41 5.22 7.86
N PHE A 235 -12.36 5.92 8.32
CA PHE A 235 -12.16 6.17 9.75
C PHE A 235 -13.19 7.12 10.30
N LYS A 236 -13.57 8.16 9.54
CA LYS A 236 -14.66 9.05 9.93
C LYS A 236 -16.01 8.32 10.06
N ASP A 237 -16.33 7.43 9.10
CA ASP A 237 -17.55 6.61 9.16
C ASP A 237 -17.54 5.66 10.37
N ALA A 238 -16.35 5.25 10.80
CA ALA A 238 -16.12 4.52 12.05
C ALA A 238 -16.14 5.43 13.30
N ARG A 239 -16.48 6.72 13.15
CA ARG A 239 -16.59 7.75 14.20
C ARG A 239 -15.27 8.16 14.84
N HIS A 240 -14.15 8.01 14.14
CA HIS A 240 -12.88 8.58 14.54
C HIS A 240 -12.72 10.00 13.99
N SER A 241 -12.13 10.87 14.81
CA SER A 241 -11.72 12.21 14.41
C SER A 241 -10.42 12.14 13.62
N VAL A 242 -10.40 12.69 12.38
CA VAL A 242 -9.29 12.57 11.44
C VAL A 242 -8.79 13.95 11.03
N VAL A 243 -7.47 14.11 10.94
CA VAL A 243 -6.79 15.28 10.34
C VAL A 243 -5.89 14.79 9.22
N LEU A 244 -5.81 15.53 8.12
CA LEU A 244 -4.91 15.25 7.00
C LEU A 244 -3.74 16.22 6.98
N ALA A 245 -2.54 15.77 6.57
CA ALA A 245 -1.36 16.60 6.33
C ALA A 245 -0.81 16.32 4.94
N ALA A 246 -0.80 17.35 4.08
CA ALA A 246 -0.30 17.28 2.70
C ALA A 246 1.21 17.52 2.66
N ALA A 247 2.00 16.50 3.03
CA ALA A 247 3.46 16.60 3.06
C ALA A 247 4.14 16.20 1.74
N ASP A 248 3.42 15.83 0.67
CA ASP A 248 3.95 15.80 -0.71
C ASP A 248 3.99 17.22 -1.27
N THR A 249 4.88 18.04 -0.71
CA THR A 249 5.00 19.49 -1.03
C THR A 249 5.62 19.78 -2.39
N PHE A 250 6.22 18.80 -3.03
CA PHE A 250 6.81 18.92 -4.34
C PHE A 250 5.80 18.85 -5.49
N ARG A 251 4.56 18.49 -5.20
CA ARG A 251 3.52 18.29 -6.19
C ARG A 251 2.28 19.08 -5.81
N ALA A 252 2.16 20.31 -6.33
CA ALA A 252 0.99 21.15 -6.11
C ALA A 252 -0.32 20.41 -6.38
N ALA A 253 -0.40 19.68 -7.51
CA ALA A 253 -1.57 18.88 -7.86
C ALA A 253 -1.90 17.77 -6.84
N ALA A 254 -0.92 17.24 -6.10
CA ALA A 254 -1.19 16.26 -5.06
C ALA A 254 -1.86 16.89 -3.84
N ALA A 255 -1.39 18.07 -3.42
CA ALA A 255 -1.99 18.83 -2.34
C ALA A 255 -3.42 19.28 -2.70
N ASP A 256 -3.67 19.71 -3.93
CA ASP A 256 -5.02 20.07 -4.41
C ASP A 256 -5.94 18.84 -4.47
N GLN A 257 -5.44 17.71 -4.93
CA GLN A 257 -6.20 16.46 -4.91
C GLN A 257 -6.56 16.04 -3.47
N LEU A 258 -5.62 16.16 -2.54
CA LEU A 258 -5.87 15.83 -1.13
C LEU A 258 -6.87 16.80 -0.49
N GLN A 259 -6.87 18.08 -0.90
CA GLN A 259 -7.88 19.07 -0.51
C GLN A 259 -9.29 18.61 -0.90
N ILE A 260 -9.48 18.17 -2.16
CA ILE A 260 -10.77 17.65 -2.64
C ILE A 260 -11.21 16.45 -1.80
N TRP A 261 -10.28 15.55 -1.43
CA TRP A 261 -10.60 14.42 -0.55
C TRP A 261 -10.96 14.86 0.86
N SER A 262 -10.27 15.86 1.42
CA SER A 262 -10.57 16.46 2.72
C SER A 262 -12.01 17.03 2.75
N GLU A 263 -12.40 17.74 1.71
CA GLU A 263 -13.76 18.30 1.55
C GLU A 263 -14.81 17.20 1.45
N ARG A 264 -14.57 16.17 0.63
CA ARG A 264 -15.48 15.02 0.48
C ARG A 264 -15.64 14.26 1.79
N ALA A 265 -14.54 14.01 2.48
CA ALA A 265 -14.54 13.37 3.78
C ALA A 265 -15.00 14.30 4.90
N GLN A 266 -15.10 15.62 4.67
CA GLN A 266 -15.36 16.65 5.66
C GLN A 266 -14.42 16.52 6.87
N VAL A 267 -13.13 16.38 6.63
CA VAL A 267 -12.06 16.33 7.63
C VAL A 267 -11.10 17.49 7.41
N PRO A 268 -10.52 18.09 8.46
CA PRO A 268 -9.56 19.18 8.31
C PRO A 268 -8.27 18.71 7.63
N ILE A 269 -7.67 19.60 6.86
CA ILE A 269 -6.37 19.38 6.21
C ILE A 269 -5.40 20.50 6.59
N VAL A 270 -4.13 20.14 6.74
CA VAL A 270 -3.00 21.08 6.83
C VAL A 270 -2.19 20.97 5.55
N ARG A 271 -1.98 22.12 4.89
CA ARG A 271 -1.17 22.24 3.67
C ARG A 271 -0.37 23.54 3.69
N HIS A 272 0.79 23.53 3.07
CA HIS A 272 1.64 24.67 2.87
C HIS A 272 1.80 24.96 1.37
N ALA A 273 2.52 26.05 1.04
CA ALA A 273 2.87 26.37 -0.34
C ALA A 273 3.77 25.27 -0.95
N GLU A 274 3.76 25.19 -2.27
CA GLU A 274 4.63 24.29 -3.02
C GLU A 274 6.11 24.54 -2.65
N GLY A 275 6.88 23.46 -2.47
CA GLY A 275 8.28 23.51 -2.08
C GLY A 275 8.54 23.75 -0.59
N ALA A 276 7.50 23.90 0.23
CA ALA A 276 7.65 23.97 1.67
C ALA A 276 8.30 22.70 2.25
N ASP A 277 8.87 22.82 3.45
CA ASP A 277 9.45 21.67 4.16
C ASP A 277 8.35 20.67 4.57
N PRO A 278 8.37 19.41 4.10
CA PRO A 278 7.41 18.39 4.49
C PRO A 278 7.29 18.21 6.00
N ALA A 279 8.41 18.29 6.72
CA ALA A 279 8.42 18.16 8.17
C ALA A 279 7.71 19.33 8.89
N ALA A 280 7.70 20.54 8.30
CA ALA A 280 6.92 21.66 8.82
C ALA A 280 5.41 21.43 8.65
N VAL A 281 4.98 20.86 7.53
CA VAL A 281 3.57 20.47 7.31
C VAL A 281 3.12 19.45 8.36
N VAL A 282 3.97 18.44 8.62
CA VAL A 282 3.67 17.41 9.63
C VAL A 282 3.61 18.01 11.04
N PHE A 283 4.53 18.93 11.37
CA PHE A 283 4.53 19.63 12.64
C PHE A 283 3.22 20.40 12.89
N ASP A 284 2.76 21.15 11.89
CA ASP A 284 1.49 21.87 12.00
C ASP A 284 0.28 20.91 11.98
N GLY A 285 0.41 19.78 11.27
CA GLY A 285 -0.57 18.68 11.33
C GLY A 285 -0.72 18.11 12.74
N ILE A 286 0.39 17.87 13.44
CA ILE A 286 0.39 17.42 14.84
C ILE A 286 -0.25 18.47 15.74
N LYS A 287 0.12 19.74 15.61
CA LYS A 287 -0.51 20.82 16.38
C LYS A 287 -2.03 20.87 16.19
N LYS A 288 -2.47 20.73 14.91
CA LYS A 288 -3.89 20.71 14.59
C LYS A 288 -4.57 19.49 15.18
N ALA A 289 -3.97 18.30 15.07
CA ALA A 289 -4.51 17.06 15.62
C ALA A 289 -4.66 17.14 17.15
N ARG A 290 -3.65 17.65 17.86
CA ARG A 290 -3.71 17.87 19.30
C ARG A 290 -4.78 18.89 19.71
N ALA A 291 -4.83 20.03 19.03
CA ALA A 291 -5.79 21.09 19.32
C ALA A 291 -7.26 20.67 19.08
N SER A 292 -7.50 19.69 18.21
CA SER A 292 -8.82 19.13 17.92
C SER A 292 -9.07 17.78 18.58
N GLU A 293 -8.14 17.30 19.43
CA GLU A 293 -8.19 15.97 20.06
C GLU A 293 -8.47 14.85 19.04
N ALA A 294 -7.78 14.95 17.87
CA ALA A 294 -8.00 14.00 16.80
C ALA A 294 -7.41 12.63 17.12
N ASP A 295 -8.19 11.58 16.82
CA ASP A 295 -7.73 10.18 16.96
C ASP A 295 -6.63 9.86 15.94
N LEU A 296 -6.73 10.42 14.73
CA LEU A 296 -5.88 10.03 13.60
C LEU A 296 -5.37 11.24 12.82
N LEU A 297 -4.04 11.31 12.66
CA LEU A 297 -3.38 12.18 11.69
C LEU A 297 -2.88 11.31 10.52
N ILE A 298 -3.39 11.53 9.30
CA ILE A 298 -2.90 10.86 8.09
C ILE A 298 -2.01 11.82 7.31
N VAL A 299 -0.79 11.37 6.99
CA VAL A 299 0.25 12.16 6.32
C VAL A 299 0.48 11.61 4.92
N ASP A 300 0.24 12.44 3.89
CA ASP A 300 0.67 12.14 2.51
C ASP A 300 2.14 12.51 2.34
N THR A 301 2.96 11.62 1.77
CA THR A 301 4.39 11.84 1.59
C THR A 301 4.80 11.81 0.11
N ALA A 302 5.94 12.40 -0.21
CA ALA A 302 6.54 12.30 -1.53
C ALA A 302 6.87 10.84 -1.90
N GLY A 303 6.86 10.52 -3.20
CA GLY A 303 7.10 9.16 -3.71
C GLY A 303 8.30 9.06 -4.66
N ARG A 304 9.39 9.80 -4.41
CA ARG A 304 10.55 9.89 -5.31
C ARG A 304 11.61 8.83 -5.01
N LEU A 305 11.27 7.56 -5.25
CA LEU A 305 12.18 6.44 -4.95
C LEU A 305 13.49 6.48 -5.76
N HIS A 306 13.48 7.07 -6.97
CA HIS A 306 14.70 7.24 -7.79
C HIS A 306 15.77 8.10 -7.13
N ASN A 307 15.41 8.93 -6.13
CA ASN A 307 16.33 9.63 -5.25
C ASN A 307 16.22 9.09 -3.82
N LYS A 308 16.57 7.82 -3.64
CA LYS A 308 16.44 7.06 -2.40
C LYS A 308 17.01 7.83 -1.19
N LYS A 309 18.20 8.43 -1.34
CA LYS A 309 18.86 9.17 -0.24
C LYS A 309 18.02 10.36 0.22
N ASN A 310 17.55 11.19 -0.70
CA ASN A 310 16.75 12.37 -0.32
C ASN A 310 15.41 11.98 0.30
N LEU A 311 14.78 10.91 -0.24
CA LEU A 311 13.54 10.39 0.33
C LEU A 311 13.76 9.87 1.77
N MET A 312 14.89 9.16 2.01
CA MET A 312 15.26 8.71 3.35
C MET A 312 15.46 9.86 4.32
N ASP A 313 16.21 10.87 3.89
CA ASP A 313 16.49 12.05 4.73
C ASP A 313 15.19 12.78 5.09
N GLU A 314 14.27 12.90 4.13
CA GLU A 314 12.95 13.49 4.32
C GLU A 314 12.09 12.68 5.30
N LEU A 315 11.94 11.37 5.08
CA LEU A 315 11.18 10.49 5.97
C LEU A 315 11.78 10.46 7.38
N ASN A 316 13.09 10.36 7.51
CA ASN A 316 13.77 10.43 8.81
C ASN A 316 13.51 11.75 9.53
N LYS A 317 13.45 12.88 8.80
CA LYS A 317 13.12 14.18 9.37
C LYS A 317 11.67 14.21 9.88
N ILE A 318 10.74 13.68 9.10
CA ILE A 318 9.32 13.53 9.48
C ILE A 318 9.21 12.68 10.76
N PHE A 319 9.85 11.50 10.79
CA PHE A 319 9.84 10.63 11.97
C PHE A 319 10.36 11.32 13.22
N ARG A 320 11.49 12.07 13.13
CA ARG A 320 12.02 12.83 14.26
C ARG A 320 11.04 13.88 14.77
N VAL A 321 10.33 14.55 13.86
CA VAL A 321 9.29 15.53 14.24
C VAL A 321 8.15 14.83 14.97
N ILE A 322 7.64 13.72 14.45
CA ILE A 322 6.54 12.98 15.07
C ILE A 322 6.97 12.49 16.47
N THR A 323 8.11 11.82 16.58
CA THR A 323 8.59 11.26 17.86
C THR A 323 8.80 12.34 18.92
N ARG A 324 9.26 13.54 18.52
CA ARG A 324 9.49 14.65 19.46
C ARG A 324 8.21 15.39 19.83
N GLU A 325 7.33 15.63 18.86
CA GLU A 325 6.17 16.52 19.04
C GLU A 325 4.87 15.75 19.40
N TYR A 326 4.85 14.42 19.20
CA TYR A 326 3.68 13.59 19.43
C TYR A 326 4.04 12.23 20.01
N GLU A 327 4.80 12.25 21.12
CA GLU A 327 5.36 11.07 21.79
C GLU A 327 4.30 10.02 22.17
N GLU A 328 3.08 10.48 22.55
CA GLU A 328 1.97 9.61 22.94
C GLU A 328 1.31 8.89 21.75
N ALA A 329 1.52 9.34 20.51
CA ALA A 329 0.86 8.76 19.35
C ALA A 329 1.55 7.48 18.86
N GLU A 330 0.74 6.47 18.52
CA GLU A 330 1.25 5.31 17.78
C GLU A 330 1.58 5.71 16.33
N VAL A 331 2.81 5.44 15.88
CA VAL A 331 3.19 5.70 14.49
C VAL A 331 3.02 4.45 13.66
N ARG A 332 2.31 4.56 12.54
CA ARG A 332 2.16 3.49 11.54
C ARG A 332 2.56 3.98 10.16
N THR A 333 3.36 3.19 9.48
CA THR A 333 3.74 3.44 8.09
C THR A 333 3.03 2.47 7.18
N LEU A 334 2.15 2.98 6.32
CA LEU A 334 1.47 2.22 5.29
C LEU A 334 2.18 2.40 3.95
N LEU A 335 2.69 1.32 3.41
CA LEU A 335 3.27 1.31 2.07
C LEU A 335 2.19 0.98 1.04
N VAL A 336 1.97 1.90 0.11
CA VAL A 336 1.03 1.72 -1.00
C VAL A 336 1.77 1.18 -2.22
N ILE A 337 1.28 0.07 -2.76
CA ILE A 337 1.86 -0.63 -3.92
C ILE A 337 0.77 -0.81 -4.98
N ASP A 338 1.11 -0.55 -6.22
CA ASP A 338 0.28 -0.83 -7.39
C ASP A 338 0.45 -2.31 -7.78
N ALA A 339 -0.60 -3.10 -7.65
CA ALA A 339 -0.58 -4.53 -7.96
C ALA A 339 -0.27 -4.82 -9.44
N THR A 340 -0.56 -3.88 -10.35
CA THR A 340 -0.26 -4.05 -11.79
C THR A 340 1.23 -4.09 -12.08
N THR A 341 2.08 -3.61 -11.17
CA THR A 341 3.54 -3.62 -11.32
C THR A 341 4.18 -4.98 -11.07
N GLY A 342 3.44 -5.94 -10.51
CA GLY A 342 3.90 -7.31 -10.28
C GLY A 342 5.20 -7.38 -9.46
N GLN A 343 6.18 -8.15 -9.88
CA GLN A 343 7.46 -8.32 -9.18
C GLN A 343 8.24 -7.01 -8.95
N ASN A 344 8.04 -5.98 -9.79
CA ASN A 344 8.61 -4.67 -9.53
C ASN A 344 8.00 -4.02 -8.26
N GLY A 345 6.73 -4.29 -7.99
CA GLY A 345 6.07 -3.85 -6.74
C GLY A 345 6.70 -4.51 -5.51
N LEU A 346 7.04 -5.80 -5.58
CA LEU A 346 7.77 -6.49 -4.51
C LEU A 346 9.16 -5.87 -4.29
N GLN A 347 9.88 -5.54 -5.36
CA GLN A 347 11.16 -4.88 -5.26
C GLN A 347 11.05 -3.49 -4.61
N GLN A 348 10.06 -2.69 -4.99
CA GLN A 348 9.77 -1.41 -4.33
C GLN A 348 9.47 -1.61 -2.85
N ALA A 349 8.69 -2.64 -2.50
CA ALA A 349 8.38 -2.93 -1.11
C ALA A 349 9.62 -3.27 -0.28
N LYS A 350 10.57 -4.03 -0.83
CA LYS A 350 11.87 -4.30 -0.21
C LYS A 350 12.65 -3.01 0.02
N GLU A 351 12.75 -2.17 -0.99
CA GLU A 351 13.47 -0.91 -0.91
C GLU A 351 12.88 0.06 0.13
N PHE A 352 11.54 0.17 0.20
CA PHE A 352 10.89 0.98 1.24
C PHE A 352 11.10 0.39 2.64
N SER A 353 11.06 -0.93 2.79
CA SER A 353 11.28 -1.59 4.08
C SER A 353 12.71 -1.43 4.62
N GLU A 354 13.70 -1.18 3.74
CA GLU A 354 15.06 -0.82 4.13
C GLU A 354 15.17 0.63 4.63
N VAL A 355 14.23 1.48 4.24
CA VAL A 355 14.24 2.93 4.46
C VAL A 355 13.42 3.35 5.68
N THR A 356 12.31 2.65 5.90
CA THR A 356 11.35 2.99 6.96
C THR A 356 10.73 1.73 7.55
N ASP A 357 10.29 1.82 8.81
CA ASP A 357 9.58 0.74 9.49
C ASP A 357 8.15 0.63 8.92
N VAL A 358 8.01 -0.14 7.83
CA VAL A 358 6.71 -0.42 7.22
C VAL A 358 5.91 -1.34 8.14
N THR A 359 4.74 -0.89 8.56
CA THR A 359 3.86 -1.63 9.47
C THR A 359 2.73 -2.37 8.76
N GLY A 360 2.48 -2.04 7.51
CA GLY A 360 1.46 -2.69 6.69
C GLY A 360 1.44 -2.21 5.25
N ILE A 361 0.81 -2.99 4.40
CA ILE A 361 0.74 -2.78 2.96
C ILE A 361 -0.70 -2.46 2.53
N VAL A 362 -0.82 -1.55 1.58
CA VAL A 362 -2.04 -1.32 0.81
C VAL A 362 -1.77 -1.70 -0.65
N LEU A 363 -2.47 -2.69 -1.16
CA LEU A 363 -2.39 -3.07 -2.57
C LEU A 363 -3.51 -2.40 -3.35
N THR A 364 -3.16 -1.59 -4.34
CA THR A 364 -4.11 -0.87 -5.20
C THR A 364 -4.22 -1.50 -6.58
N LYS A 365 -5.27 -1.15 -7.31
CA LYS A 365 -5.50 -1.51 -8.73
C LYS A 365 -5.54 -3.02 -9.00
N LEU A 366 -6.02 -3.81 -8.05
CA LEU A 366 -6.19 -5.26 -8.23
C LEU A 366 -7.22 -5.59 -9.32
N ASP A 367 -8.21 -4.73 -9.54
CA ASP A 367 -9.19 -4.81 -10.63
C ASP A 367 -8.57 -4.66 -12.03
N GLY A 368 -7.42 -4.02 -12.11
CA GLY A 368 -6.67 -3.80 -13.35
C GLY A 368 -5.78 -4.96 -13.79
N THR A 369 -5.55 -5.96 -12.94
CA THR A 369 -4.50 -6.97 -13.17
C THR A 369 -5.00 -8.41 -13.10
N ALA A 370 -4.37 -9.28 -13.90
CA ALA A 370 -4.47 -10.73 -13.78
C ALA A 370 -3.39 -11.33 -12.83
N LYS A 371 -2.60 -10.46 -12.17
CA LYS A 371 -1.36 -10.79 -11.44
C LYS A 371 -1.55 -10.68 -9.92
N GLY A 372 -2.67 -11.16 -9.40
CA GLY A 372 -2.97 -11.09 -7.96
C GLY A 372 -2.05 -11.90 -7.05
N GLY A 373 -1.26 -12.82 -7.60
CA GLY A 373 -0.23 -13.58 -6.87
C GLY A 373 0.83 -12.72 -6.18
N ILE A 374 1.01 -11.47 -6.64
CA ILE A 374 1.90 -10.50 -5.99
C ILE A 374 1.56 -10.27 -4.50
N ALA A 375 0.29 -10.39 -4.12
CA ALA A 375 -0.13 -10.28 -2.71
C ALA A 375 0.49 -11.38 -1.86
N VAL A 376 0.52 -12.61 -2.38
CA VAL A 376 1.13 -13.78 -1.71
C VAL A 376 2.64 -13.58 -1.58
N ALA A 377 3.32 -13.16 -2.69
CA ALA A 377 4.75 -12.92 -2.70
C ALA A 377 5.19 -11.86 -1.67
N ILE A 378 4.47 -10.74 -1.60
CA ILE A 378 4.77 -9.66 -0.64
C ILE A 378 4.64 -10.18 0.80
N MET A 379 3.55 -10.88 1.12
CA MET A 379 3.34 -11.38 2.47
C MET A 379 4.33 -12.48 2.84
N ASP A 380 4.66 -13.38 1.90
CA ASP A 380 5.64 -14.44 2.17
C ASP A 380 7.06 -13.91 2.30
N GLU A 381 7.51 -13.04 1.39
CA GLU A 381 8.90 -12.61 1.37
C GLU A 381 9.24 -11.51 2.38
N LEU A 382 8.33 -10.56 2.59
CA LEU A 382 8.56 -9.41 3.48
C LEU A 382 8.04 -9.64 4.90
N LYS A 383 7.17 -10.62 5.09
CA LYS A 383 6.49 -10.87 6.38
C LYS A 383 5.72 -9.65 6.88
N LEU A 384 5.22 -8.83 5.95
CA LEU A 384 4.41 -7.66 6.22
C LEU A 384 2.94 -7.95 5.91
N PRO A 385 2.00 -7.57 6.79
CA PRO A 385 0.59 -7.80 6.55
C PRO A 385 0.06 -6.86 5.47
N VAL A 386 -0.69 -7.39 4.51
CA VAL A 386 -1.60 -6.58 3.70
C VAL A 386 -2.77 -6.18 4.59
N LEU A 387 -3.01 -4.86 4.72
CA LEU A 387 -4.09 -4.31 5.57
C LEU A 387 -5.31 -3.93 4.74
N TYR A 388 -5.08 -3.38 3.55
CA TYR A 388 -6.15 -2.95 2.64
C TYR A 388 -5.84 -3.32 1.21
N ILE A 389 -6.89 -3.52 0.43
CA ILE A 389 -6.85 -3.77 -1.01
C ILE A 389 -7.79 -2.82 -1.73
N GLY A 390 -7.31 -2.27 -2.87
CA GLY A 390 -8.10 -1.47 -3.79
C GLY A 390 -8.53 -2.30 -4.98
N VAL A 391 -9.84 -2.43 -5.15
CA VAL A 391 -10.47 -3.25 -6.20
C VAL A 391 -11.33 -2.40 -7.15
N GLY A 392 -11.05 -1.10 -7.22
CA GLY A 392 -11.74 -0.15 -8.06
C GLY A 392 -11.55 1.30 -7.60
N GLU A 393 -12.22 2.24 -8.26
CA GLU A 393 -12.04 3.67 -8.02
C GLU A 393 -13.01 4.25 -6.97
N GLY A 394 -14.13 3.61 -6.71
CA GLY A 394 -15.11 4.03 -5.72
C GLY A 394 -14.56 4.07 -4.30
N ILE A 395 -15.22 4.78 -3.41
CA ILE A 395 -14.82 4.91 -2.00
C ILE A 395 -14.84 3.55 -1.30
N GLU A 396 -15.89 2.79 -1.56
CA GLU A 396 -16.11 1.45 -0.99
C GLU A 396 -15.17 0.38 -1.56
N ASP A 397 -14.44 0.71 -2.66
CA ASP A 397 -13.53 -0.23 -3.32
C ASP A 397 -12.16 -0.32 -2.61
N LEU A 398 -11.93 0.47 -1.56
CA LEU A 398 -10.83 0.22 -0.62
C LEU A 398 -11.35 -0.65 0.52
N GLN A 399 -11.02 -1.93 0.48
CA GLN A 399 -11.49 -2.91 1.44
C GLN A 399 -10.41 -3.32 2.44
N ALA A 400 -10.83 -3.66 3.66
CA ALA A 400 -9.93 -4.32 4.60
C ALA A 400 -9.60 -5.72 4.05
N PHE A 401 -8.32 -6.06 4.04
CA PHE A 401 -7.88 -7.35 3.53
C PHE A 401 -8.35 -8.49 4.46
N ASP A 402 -8.87 -9.54 3.87
CA ASP A 402 -9.16 -10.82 4.52
C ASP A 402 -8.57 -11.95 3.68
N ALA A 403 -7.69 -12.76 4.28
CA ALA A 403 -6.95 -13.81 3.59
C ALA A 403 -7.88 -14.88 2.99
N ASN A 404 -8.91 -15.29 3.74
CA ASN A 404 -9.84 -16.31 3.28
C ASN A 404 -10.67 -15.80 2.11
N ALA A 405 -11.27 -14.60 2.28
CA ALA A 405 -12.07 -13.97 1.24
C ALA A 405 -11.25 -13.71 -0.04
N PHE A 406 -9.98 -13.31 0.10
CA PHE A 406 -9.10 -13.07 -1.04
C PHE A 406 -8.77 -14.35 -1.80
N VAL A 407 -8.33 -15.41 -1.09
CA VAL A 407 -8.01 -16.70 -1.72
C VAL A 407 -9.26 -17.30 -2.35
N ASP A 408 -10.41 -17.27 -1.67
CA ASP A 408 -11.68 -17.76 -2.25
C ASP A 408 -12.11 -16.95 -3.47
N ALA A 409 -11.75 -15.66 -3.57
CA ALA A 409 -12.09 -14.84 -4.71
C ALA A 409 -11.19 -15.04 -5.94
N ILE A 410 -9.95 -15.54 -5.76
CA ILE A 410 -9.03 -15.83 -6.87
C ILE A 410 -9.13 -17.28 -7.38
N PHE A 411 -9.77 -18.17 -6.63
CA PHE A 411 -10.12 -19.55 -7.00
C PHE A 411 -11.59 -19.68 -7.40
#